data_98dea54c1a9953eb370fb4a10fb682e9
#
_entry.id   98dea54c1a9953eb370fb4a10fb682e9
#
_cell.length_a   1.000
_cell.length_b   1.000
_cell.length_c   1.000
_cell.angle_alpha   90.00
_cell.angle_beta   90.00
_cell.angle_gamma   90.00
#
_symmetry.space_group_name_H-M   'P 1'
#
loop_
_entity.id
_entity.type
_entity.pdbx_description
1 polymer ?
#
loop_
_entity_poly.entity_id
_entity_poly.type
_entity_poly.pdbx_seq_one_letter_code
_entity_poly.pdbx_strand_id
1 'polypeptide(L)'
;ELLKKLREENPNIQLIIVLRNPVERAYSAFLFCEKEGIEPYKEFEDAIFVNDISRFNGDKAFELACDYIGRSSYLQHIKNVLEIFPAQNVHFFLFEKMIKELNQSLNEMTSLIDLPAYAFDTSIQYNEGKLTRSKSVAKLLSPGKKNFVKSWLPAKQRTKIKQFLKKLNSKQKAGEKSMMKTETREYLQHLFKNDLPELEQLTKLPVRTYWKEFEK
;
A
#
# COMPACT_ATOMS: atom_id res chain seq x y z
N GLU A 1 14.46 0.18 -14.72
CA GLU A 1 15.45 1.25 -14.84
C GLU A 1 15.82 1.84 -13.47
N LEU A 2 14.87 2.35 -12.67
CA LEU A 2 15.13 2.95 -11.35
C LEU A 2 15.87 2.00 -10.40
N LEU A 3 15.44 0.75 -10.30
CA LEU A 3 16.08 -0.24 -9.42
C LEU A 3 17.51 -0.57 -9.83
N LYS A 4 17.80 -0.64 -11.13
CA LYS A 4 19.17 -0.85 -11.63
C LYS A 4 20.07 0.31 -11.25
N LYS A 5 19.61 1.53 -11.49
CA LYS A 5 20.32 2.74 -11.10
C LYS A 5 20.58 2.82 -9.59
N LEU A 6 19.59 2.48 -8.78
CA LEU A 6 19.72 2.43 -7.32
C LEU A 6 20.82 1.46 -6.87
N ARG A 7 20.90 0.26 -7.49
CA ARG A 7 21.97 -0.70 -7.23
C ARG A 7 23.34 -0.21 -7.68
N GLU A 8 23.39 0.43 -8.83
CA GLU A 8 24.66 1.01 -9.35
C GLU A 8 25.22 2.10 -8.42
N GLU A 9 24.34 2.97 -7.91
CA GLU A 9 24.73 4.05 -6.99
C GLU A 9 25.06 3.55 -5.58
N ASN A 10 24.40 2.47 -5.12
CA ASN A 10 24.64 1.87 -3.81
C ASN A 10 24.62 0.34 -3.88
N PRO A 11 25.74 -0.32 -4.17
CA PRO A 11 25.83 -1.79 -4.29
C PRO A 11 25.50 -2.55 -3.00
N ASN A 12 25.66 -1.91 -1.84
CA ASN A 12 25.41 -2.52 -0.52
C ASN A 12 24.02 -2.23 0.06
N ILE A 13 23.14 -1.62 -0.75
CA ILE A 13 21.78 -1.29 -0.30
C ILE A 13 21.05 -2.57 0.17
N GLN A 14 20.35 -2.46 1.30
CA GLN A 14 19.46 -3.50 1.82
C GLN A 14 18.02 -3.14 1.44
N LEU A 15 17.32 -4.08 0.81
CA LEU A 15 15.93 -3.92 0.43
C LEU A 15 15.04 -4.67 1.43
N ILE A 16 14.10 -3.97 2.02
CA ILE A 16 13.05 -4.54 2.87
C ILE A 16 11.74 -4.52 2.10
N ILE A 17 11.18 -5.70 1.86
CA ILE A 17 9.91 -5.88 1.14
C ILE A 17 8.90 -6.50 2.10
N VAL A 18 7.83 -5.76 2.39
CA VAL A 18 6.74 -6.23 3.25
C VAL A 18 5.59 -6.71 2.37
N LEU A 19 5.27 -8.00 2.48
CA LEU A 19 4.15 -8.62 1.78
C LEU A 19 2.94 -8.71 2.70
N ARG A 20 1.80 -8.38 2.17
CA ARG A 20 0.49 -8.51 2.81
C ARG A 20 -0.36 -9.46 1.98
N ASN A 21 -1.35 -10.12 2.59
CA ASN A 21 -2.36 -10.85 1.83
C ASN A 21 -2.79 -10.05 0.58
N PRO A 22 -2.62 -10.58 -0.64
CA PRO A 22 -2.79 -9.81 -1.87
C PRO A 22 -4.22 -9.30 -2.07
N VAL A 23 -5.23 -10.05 -1.62
CA VAL A 23 -6.64 -9.64 -1.64
C VAL A 23 -6.85 -8.43 -0.71
N GLU A 24 -6.37 -8.54 0.52
CA GLU A 24 -6.46 -7.45 1.51
C GLU A 24 -5.63 -6.23 1.11
N ARG A 25 -4.51 -6.45 0.43
CA ARG A 25 -3.67 -5.37 -0.10
C ARG A 25 -4.38 -4.60 -1.20
N ALA A 26 -4.99 -5.30 -2.17
CA ALA A 26 -5.73 -4.71 -3.28
C ALA A 26 -6.88 -3.84 -2.74
N TYR A 27 -7.69 -4.39 -1.85
CA TYR A 27 -8.81 -3.68 -1.25
C TYR A 27 -8.37 -2.48 -0.38
N SER A 28 -7.32 -2.65 0.41
CA SER A 28 -6.75 -1.55 1.23
C SER A 28 -6.22 -0.40 0.37
N ALA A 29 -5.62 -0.70 -0.77
CA ALA A 29 -5.15 0.30 -1.72
C ALA A 29 -6.32 1.08 -2.36
N PHE A 30 -7.41 0.38 -2.73
CA PHE A 30 -8.63 1.02 -3.19
C PHE A 30 -9.19 2.01 -2.15
N LEU A 31 -9.36 1.55 -0.90
CA LEU A 31 -9.85 2.41 0.18
C LEU A 31 -8.96 3.64 0.40
N PHE A 32 -7.65 3.48 0.24
CA PHE A 32 -6.70 4.59 0.31
C PHE A 32 -6.88 5.57 -0.85
N CYS A 33 -6.92 5.07 -2.10
CA CYS A 33 -7.09 5.91 -3.28
C CYS A 33 -8.45 6.63 -3.29
N GLU A 34 -9.53 5.95 -2.86
CA GLU A 34 -10.86 6.53 -2.69
C GLU A 34 -10.85 7.65 -1.64
N LYS A 35 -10.22 7.40 -0.50
CA LYS A 35 -10.08 8.37 0.59
C LYS A 35 -9.29 9.61 0.18
N GLU A 36 -8.21 9.46 -0.57
CA GLU A 36 -7.38 10.57 -1.05
C GLU A 36 -8.02 11.28 -2.29
N GLY A 37 -9.15 10.77 -2.79
CA GLY A 37 -9.86 11.35 -3.94
C GLY A 37 -9.17 11.09 -5.29
N ILE A 38 -8.30 10.07 -5.35
CA ILE A 38 -7.61 9.61 -6.56
C ILE A 38 -8.55 8.71 -7.36
N GLU A 39 -9.19 7.73 -6.69
CA GLU A 39 -10.15 6.81 -7.30
C GLU A 39 -11.54 7.47 -7.36
N PRO A 40 -12.14 7.63 -8.56
CA PRO A 40 -13.48 8.20 -8.71
C PRO A 40 -14.60 7.19 -8.38
N TYR A 41 -14.35 5.87 -8.56
CA TYR A 41 -15.34 4.85 -8.24
C TYR A 41 -15.55 4.76 -6.73
N LYS A 42 -16.76 4.35 -6.34
CA LYS A 42 -17.14 4.18 -4.93
C LYS A 42 -17.09 2.73 -4.50
N GLU A 43 -17.36 1.84 -5.42
CA GLU A 43 -17.34 0.41 -5.22
C GLU A 43 -16.01 -0.16 -5.72
N PHE A 44 -15.45 -1.11 -4.97
CA PHE A 44 -14.19 -1.76 -5.33
C PHE A 44 -14.33 -2.57 -6.62
N GLU A 45 -15.48 -3.20 -6.80
CA GLU A 45 -15.83 -4.00 -7.97
C GLU A 45 -15.76 -3.16 -9.25
N ASP A 46 -16.31 -1.95 -9.21
CA ASP A 46 -16.23 -1.04 -10.36
C ASP A 46 -14.78 -0.66 -10.68
N ALA A 47 -13.98 -0.45 -9.64
CA ALA A 47 -12.58 -0.07 -9.79
C ALA A 47 -11.70 -1.16 -10.41
N ILE A 48 -12.02 -2.45 -10.19
CA ILE A 48 -11.21 -3.57 -10.70
C ILE A 48 -11.76 -4.21 -11.98
N PHE A 49 -13.08 -4.16 -12.21
CA PHE A 49 -13.69 -4.81 -13.37
C PHE A 49 -13.94 -3.85 -14.53
N VAL A 50 -14.15 -2.55 -14.27
CA VAL A 50 -14.26 -1.54 -15.30
C VAL A 50 -12.86 -1.07 -15.69
N ASN A 51 -12.32 -1.61 -16.78
CA ASN A 51 -10.98 -1.27 -17.27
C ASN A 51 -10.95 0.09 -17.98
N ASP A 52 -11.34 1.13 -17.27
CA ASP A 52 -11.36 2.52 -17.77
C ASP A 52 -10.23 3.34 -17.16
N ILE A 53 -9.08 3.34 -17.84
CA ILE A 53 -7.92 4.16 -17.46
C ILE A 53 -8.14 5.65 -17.74
N SER A 54 -9.10 6.01 -18.61
CA SER A 54 -9.42 7.41 -18.91
C SER A 54 -9.89 8.20 -17.69
N ARG A 55 -10.39 7.49 -16.64
CA ARG A 55 -10.78 8.05 -15.34
C ARG A 55 -9.68 8.83 -14.62
N PHE A 56 -8.43 8.59 -14.99
CA PHE A 56 -7.25 9.28 -14.42
C PHE A 56 -6.74 10.43 -15.27
N ASN A 57 -7.40 10.77 -16.40
CA ASN A 57 -7.04 11.86 -17.29
C ASN A 57 -5.55 11.82 -17.73
N GLY A 58 -5.00 10.62 -17.95
CA GLY A 58 -3.60 10.42 -18.36
C GLY A 58 -2.57 10.65 -17.25
N ASP A 59 -2.98 10.78 -15.98
CA ASP A 59 -2.05 10.85 -14.86
C ASP A 59 -1.48 9.46 -14.55
N LYS A 60 -0.29 9.18 -15.06
CA LYS A 60 0.42 7.91 -14.89
C LYS A 60 0.67 7.53 -13.44
N ALA A 61 0.84 8.50 -12.55
CA ALA A 61 1.02 8.22 -11.13
C ALA A 61 -0.28 7.71 -10.50
N PHE A 62 -1.42 8.23 -10.93
CA PHE A 62 -2.72 7.76 -10.47
C PHE A 62 -3.09 6.41 -11.09
N GLU A 63 -2.84 6.21 -12.39
CA GLU A 63 -3.01 4.90 -13.03
C GLU A 63 -2.24 3.82 -12.26
N LEU A 64 -0.95 4.07 -11.98
CA LEU A 64 -0.11 3.14 -11.22
C LEU A 64 -0.60 2.96 -9.77
N ALA A 65 -1.01 4.02 -9.09
CA ALA A 65 -1.50 3.94 -7.71
C ALA A 65 -2.76 3.08 -7.59
N CYS A 66 -3.63 3.12 -8.61
CA CYS A 66 -4.91 2.41 -8.68
C CYS A 66 -4.83 1.07 -9.44
N ASP A 67 -3.65 0.60 -9.80
CA ASP A 67 -3.44 -0.76 -10.28
C ASP A 67 -3.48 -1.75 -9.09
N TYR A 68 -4.70 -2.05 -8.65
CA TYR A 68 -4.93 -2.85 -7.44
C TYR A 68 -4.52 -4.30 -7.62
N ILE A 69 -4.80 -4.89 -8.78
CA ILE A 69 -4.48 -6.28 -9.10
C ILE A 69 -3.00 -6.42 -9.44
N GLY A 70 -2.49 -5.66 -10.41
CA GLY A 70 -1.10 -5.79 -10.86
C GLY A 70 -0.10 -5.58 -9.74
N ARG A 71 -0.32 -4.56 -8.89
CA ARG A 71 0.55 -4.33 -7.73
C ARG A 71 0.38 -5.34 -6.59
N SER A 72 -0.66 -6.18 -6.62
CA SER A 72 -0.86 -7.29 -5.67
C SER A 72 -0.37 -8.63 -6.21
N SER A 73 -0.05 -8.72 -7.50
CA SER A 73 0.57 -9.87 -8.16
C SER A 73 2.07 -9.86 -7.90
N TYR A 74 2.47 -10.31 -6.72
CA TYR A 74 3.84 -10.14 -6.22
C TYR A 74 4.90 -10.92 -6.99
N LEU A 75 4.57 -12.10 -7.51
CA LEU A 75 5.56 -13.06 -8.02
C LEU A 75 6.51 -12.45 -9.05
N GLN A 76 5.94 -11.79 -10.09
CA GLN A 76 6.77 -11.18 -11.13
C GLN A 76 7.59 -10.00 -10.61
N HIS A 77 7.03 -9.21 -9.69
CA HIS A 77 7.77 -8.10 -9.09
C HIS A 77 8.96 -8.58 -8.27
N ILE A 78 8.80 -9.67 -7.53
CA ILE A 78 9.87 -10.28 -6.72
C ILE A 78 10.93 -10.89 -7.62
N LYS A 79 10.56 -11.62 -8.69
CA LYS A 79 11.51 -12.12 -9.67
C LYS A 79 12.34 -10.99 -10.25
N ASN A 80 11.73 -9.91 -10.69
CA ASN A 80 12.42 -8.75 -11.25
C ASN A 80 13.38 -8.09 -10.22
N VAL A 81 13.03 -8.07 -8.94
CA VAL A 81 13.93 -7.57 -7.89
C VAL A 81 15.11 -8.49 -7.70
N LEU A 82 14.88 -9.81 -7.61
CA LEU A 82 15.93 -10.80 -7.41
C LEU A 82 16.88 -10.96 -8.61
N GLU A 83 16.44 -10.61 -9.82
CA GLU A 83 17.31 -10.48 -11.00
C GLU A 83 18.27 -9.29 -10.91
N ILE A 84 17.87 -8.23 -10.22
CA ILE A 84 18.65 -7.00 -10.12
C ILE A 84 19.54 -7.02 -8.87
N PHE A 85 19.04 -7.47 -7.74
CA PHE A 85 19.73 -7.42 -6.45
C PHE A 85 20.17 -8.81 -5.99
N PRO A 86 21.36 -8.95 -5.38
CA PRO A 86 21.77 -10.20 -4.73
C PRO A 86 20.76 -10.61 -3.67
N ALA A 87 20.46 -11.89 -3.58
CA ALA A 87 19.45 -12.40 -2.65
C ALA A 87 19.73 -12.04 -1.17
N GLN A 88 21.01 -11.96 -0.77
CA GLN A 88 21.40 -11.54 0.58
C GLN A 88 21.09 -10.07 0.90
N ASN A 89 20.79 -9.25 -0.12
CA ASN A 89 20.44 -7.86 0.07
C ASN A 89 18.91 -7.62 0.01
N VAL A 90 18.10 -8.70 -0.16
CA VAL A 90 16.64 -8.60 -0.28
C VAL A 90 15.99 -9.37 0.86
N HIS A 91 15.29 -8.65 1.72
CA HIS A 91 14.68 -9.18 2.94
C HIS A 91 13.17 -9.08 2.86
N PHE A 92 12.50 -10.20 3.07
CA PHE A 92 11.05 -10.28 2.97
C PHE A 92 10.41 -10.41 4.35
N PHE A 93 9.33 -9.65 4.59
CA PHE A 93 8.54 -9.70 5.81
C PHE A 93 7.07 -9.88 5.50
N LEU A 94 6.35 -10.60 6.37
CA LEU A 94 4.90 -10.70 6.31
C LEU A 94 4.25 -9.62 7.17
N PHE A 95 3.39 -8.82 6.58
CA PHE A 95 2.64 -7.77 7.27
C PHE A 95 1.84 -8.32 8.44
N GLU A 96 1.17 -9.45 8.25
CA GLU A 96 0.34 -10.12 9.27
C GLU A 96 1.16 -10.63 10.47
N LYS A 97 2.41 -11.05 10.26
CA LYS A 97 3.35 -11.36 11.33
C LYS A 97 3.85 -10.08 11.98
N MET A 98 4.27 -9.12 11.16
CA MET A 98 4.83 -7.86 11.62
C MET A 98 3.89 -7.10 12.57
N ILE A 99 2.60 -7.03 12.28
CA ILE A 99 1.65 -6.31 13.15
C ILE A 99 1.38 -7.03 14.48
N LYS A 100 1.58 -8.35 14.56
CA LYS A 100 1.43 -9.12 15.80
C LYS A 100 2.65 -8.99 16.70
N GLU A 101 3.84 -8.89 16.10
CA GLU A 101 5.14 -8.91 16.76
C GLU A 101 5.95 -7.66 16.37
N LEU A 102 5.31 -6.47 16.48
CA LEU A 102 5.82 -5.25 15.83
C LEU A 102 7.22 -4.85 16.32
N ASN A 103 7.47 -4.85 17.64
CA ASN A 103 8.79 -4.53 18.19
C ASN A 103 9.88 -5.52 17.73
N GLN A 104 9.56 -6.81 17.71
CA GLN A 104 10.48 -7.84 17.23
C GLN A 104 10.79 -7.63 15.75
N SER A 105 9.76 -7.48 14.92
CA SER A 105 9.93 -7.26 13.48
C SER A 105 10.70 -5.99 13.14
N LEU A 106 10.50 -4.91 13.88
CA LEU A 106 11.28 -3.68 13.72
C LEU A 106 12.75 -3.89 14.10
N ASN A 107 13.02 -4.64 15.17
CA ASN A 107 14.40 -4.97 15.57
C ASN A 107 15.06 -5.92 14.55
N GLU A 108 14.34 -6.89 14.00
CA GLU A 108 14.83 -7.71 12.89
C GLU A 108 15.21 -6.84 11.69
N MET A 109 14.37 -5.84 11.31
CA MET A 109 14.67 -4.93 10.21
C MET A 109 15.88 -4.03 10.48
N THR A 110 16.01 -3.49 11.69
CA THR A 110 17.13 -2.61 12.03
C THR A 110 18.45 -3.38 12.18
N SER A 111 18.42 -4.66 12.56
CA SER A 111 19.62 -5.51 12.61
C SER A 111 20.24 -5.74 11.23
N LEU A 112 19.48 -5.62 10.13
CA LEU A 112 20.00 -5.72 8.77
C LEU A 112 20.99 -4.60 8.40
N ILE A 113 21.03 -3.54 9.18
CA ILE A 113 21.92 -2.39 9.02
C ILE A 113 22.78 -2.18 10.30
N ASP A 114 23.01 -3.26 11.04
CA ASP A 114 23.88 -3.31 12.24
C ASP A 114 23.48 -2.35 13.36
N LEU A 115 22.19 -1.97 13.44
CA LEU A 115 21.69 -1.17 14.56
C LEU A 115 21.36 -2.05 15.77
N PRO A 116 21.66 -1.57 16.99
CA PRO A 116 21.33 -2.29 18.22
C PRO A 116 19.82 -2.40 18.41
N ALA A 117 19.39 -3.40 19.18
CA ALA A 117 17.99 -3.57 19.54
C ALA A 117 17.47 -2.32 20.29
N TYR A 118 16.24 -1.93 19.94
CA TYR A 118 15.58 -0.74 20.49
C TYR A 118 14.13 -1.05 20.89
N ALA A 119 13.67 -0.46 21.97
CA ALA A 119 12.26 -0.54 22.38
C ALA A 119 11.46 0.55 21.67
N PHE A 120 10.83 0.17 20.54
CA PHE A 120 10.02 1.11 19.76
C PHE A 120 8.71 1.42 20.47
N ASP A 121 8.30 2.70 20.48
CA ASP A 121 6.95 3.08 20.91
C ASP A 121 5.93 2.70 19.85
N THR A 122 5.26 1.57 20.06
CA THR A 122 4.22 1.04 19.17
C THR A 122 2.80 1.42 19.60
N SER A 123 2.64 2.32 20.58
CA SER A 123 1.33 2.77 21.10
C SER A 123 0.56 3.64 20.09
N ILE A 124 1.25 4.28 19.15
CA ILE A 124 0.66 5.21 18.20
C ILE A 124 0.40 4.48 16.87
N GLN A 125 -0.87 4.25 16.56
CA GLN A 125 -1.28 3.76 15.24
C GLN A 125 -1.52 4.93 14.27
N TYR A 126 -0.71 4.99 13.23
CA TYR A 126 -0.92 5.90 12.11
C TYR A 126 -1.81 5.24 11.04
N ASN A 127 -2.63 6.02 10.35
CA ASN A 127 -3.50 5.55 9.26
C ASN A 127 -4.66 4.61 9.65
N GLU A 128 -5.24 4.78 10.85
CA GLU A 128 -6.58 4.27 11.10
C GLU A 128 -7.52 4.70 9.96
N GLY A 129 -8.21 3.75 9.34
CA GLY A 129 -9.08 3.97 8.18
C GLY A 129 -10.24 4.93 8.47
N LYS A 130 -9.95 6.24 8.56
CA LYS A 130 -10.97 7.30 8.74
C LYS A 130 -11.60 7.62 7.40
N LEU A 131 -12.91 7.43 7.28
CA LEU A 131 -13.65 7.79 6.09
C LEU A 131 -13.67 9.31 5.86
N THR A 132 -13.58 9.73 4.62
CA THR A 132 -13.65 11.14 4.22
C THR A 132 -15.10 11.65 4.28
N ARG A 133 -15.33 12.74 4.98
CA ARG A 133 -16.68 13.34 5.13
C ARG A 133 -17.22 13.96 3.82
N SER A 134 -16.33 14.52 3.01
CA SER A 134 -16.67 15.15 1.73
C SER A 134 -15.57 14.92 0.71
N LYS A 135 -15.93 14.28 -0.42
CA LYS A 135 -15.02 14.02 -1.56
C LYS A 135 -14.56 15.31 -2.23
N SER A 136 -15.42 16.34 -2.28
CA SER A 136 -15.07 17.64 -2.84
C SER A 136 -13.95 18.33 -2.07
N VAL A 137 -13.96 18.24 -0.73
CA VAL A 137 -12.88 18.76 0.10
C VAL A 137 -11.62 17.90 -0.02
N ALA A 138 -11.73 16.57 -0.09
CA ALA A 138 -10.60 15.68 -0.34
C ALA A 138 -9.94 15.99 -1.69
N LYS A 139 -10.72 16.15 -2.76
CA LYS A 139 -10.24 16.51 -4.10
C LYS A 139 -9.54 17.88 -4.15
N LEU A 140 -10.00 18.84 -3.32
CA LEU A 140 -9.34 20.15 -3.18
C LEU A 140 -7.99 20.05 -2.44
N LEU A 141 -7.85 19.07 -1.55
CA LEU A 141 -6.66 18.85 -0.74
C LEU A 141 -5.65 17.89 -1.38
N SER A 142 -6.02 17.20 -2.48
CA SER A 142 -5.18 16.22 -3.19
C SER A 142 -3.90 16.86 -3.73
N PRO A 143 -2.76 16.14 -3.68
CA PRO A 143 -1.54 16.58 -4.35
C PRO A 143 -1.77 16.56 -5.88
N GLY A 144 -1.32 17.58 -6.58
CA GLY A 144 -1.32 17.58 -8.06
C GLY A 144 -2.18 18.63 -8.74
N LYS A 145 -3.19 19.21 -8.10
CA LYS A 145 -3.85 20.39 -8.69
C LYS A 145 -3.11 21.67 -8.32
N LYS A 146 -2.88 22.54 -9.33
CA LYS A 146 -2.46 23.94 -9.11
C LYS A 146 -3.56 24.63 -8.29
N ASN A 147 -3.47 24.50 -6.98
CA ASN A 147 -4.48 25.03 -6.08
C ASN A 147 -4.37 26.55 -6.06
N PHE A 148 -5.43 27.22 -6.38
CA PHE A 148 -5.65 28.66 -6.22
C PHE A 148 -5.22 29.16 -4.81
N VAL A 149 -5.31 28.29 -3.80
CA VAL A 149 -4.83 28.51 -2.43
C VAL A 149 -3.31 28.68 -2.31
N LYS A 150 -2.50 28.24 -3.33
CA LYS A 150 -1.05 28.40 -3.31
C LYS A 150 -0.59 29.85 -3.46
N SER A 151 -1.44 30.70 -4.00
CA SER A 151 -1.11 32.10 -4.31
C SER A 151 -1.27 33.05 -3.11
N TRP A 152 -2.12 32.73 -2.15
CA TRP A 152 -2.58 33.70 -1.15
C TRP A 152 -2.06 33.48 0.29
N LEU A 153 -1.48 32.32 0.62
CA LEU A 153 -1.11 31.97 2.00
C LEU A 153 0.37 31.62 2.15
N PRO A 154 1.04 32.07 3.23
CA PRO A 154 2.41 31.70 3.56
C PRO A 154 2.58 30.18 3.76
N ALA A 155 3.72 29.62 3.34
CA ALA A 155 3.97 28.17 3.33
C ALA A 155 3.72 27.48 4.69
N LYS A 156 4.12 28.11 5.80
CA LYS A 156 3.90 27.59 7.16
C LYS A 156 2.42 27.49 7.56
N GLN A 157 1.57 28.37 7.04
CA GLN A 157 0.12 28.38 7.36
C GLN A 157 -0.64 27.36 6.50
N ARG A 158 -0.17 27.09 5.28
CA ARG A 158 -0.77 26.10 4.35
C ARG A 158 -0.84 24.71 4.95
N THR A 159 0.25 24.27 5.60
CA THR A 159 0.32 22.93 6.22
C THR A 159 -0.69 22.81 7.37
N LYS A 160 -0.79 23.83 8.23
CA LYS A 160 -1.74 23.84 9.35
C LYS A 160 -3.20 23.85 8.86
N ILE A 161 -3.51 24.66 7.85
CA ILE A 161 -4.86 24.74 7.26
C ILE A 161 -5.20 23.43 6.56
N LYS A 162 -4.26 22.83 5.81
CA LYS A 162 -4.47 21.54 5.16
C LYS A 162 -4.72 20.43 6.18
N GLN A 163 -3.96 20.39 7.27
CA GLN A 163 -4.16 19.43 8.36
C GLN A 163 -5.49 19.65 9.08
N PHE A 164 -5.86 20.91 9.34
CA PHE A 164 -7.14 21.25 9.96
C PHE A 164 -8.35 20.87 9.09
N LEU A 165 -8.30 21.17 7.79
CA LEU A 165 -9.34 20.77 6.84
C LEU A 165 -9.39 19.24 6.67
N LYS A 166 -8.24 18.55 6.66
CA LYS A 166 -8.17 17.08 6.64
C LYS A 166 -8.80 16.48 7.90
N LYS A 167 -8.55 17.09 9.08
CA LYS A 167 -9.14 16.67 10.36
C LYS A 167 -10.65 16.91 10.42
N LEU A 168 -11.14 18.05 9.92
CA LEU A 168 -12.59 18.34 9.83
C LEU A 168 -13.31 17.44 8.83
N ASN A 169 -12.62 17.02 7.76
CA ASN A 169 -13.20 16.16 6.72
C ASN A 169 -13.11 14.68 7.06
N SER A 170 -12.40 14.29 8.13
CA SER A 170 -12.35 12.90 8.60
C SER A 170 -13.55 12.62 9.52
N LYS A 171 -14.42 11.68 9.14
CA LYS A 171 -15.42 11.10 10.05
C LYS A 171 -14.79 10.00 10.88
N GLN A 172 -14.88 10.09 12.20
CA GLN A 172 -14.84 8.92 13.05
C GLN A 172 -16.20 8.22 12.96
N LYS A 173 -16.36 7.27 12.07
CA LYS A 173 -17.42 6.26 12.15
C LYS A 173 -16.77 4.90 11.93
N ALA A 174 -16.72 4.13 12.99
CA ALA A 174 -16.83 2.69 12.90
C ALA A 174 -18.28 2.43 12.41
N GLY A 175 -18.48 2.33 11.10
CA GLY A 175 -19.80 2.13 10.52
C GLY A 175 -19.71 2.16 9.01
N GLU A 176 -19.89 0.98 8.41
CA GLU A 176 -20.03 0.72 6.98
C GLU A 176 -18.82 1.13 6.12
N LYS A 177 -17.72 0.42 6.29
CA LYS A 177 -16.86 0.13 5.14
C LYS A 177 -17.76 -0.57 4.13
N SER A 178 -17.87 -0.04 2.90
CA SER A 178 -18.31 -0.85 1.77
C SER A 178 -17.45 -2.11 1.81
N MET A 179 -18.03 -3.23 2.22
CA MET A 179 -17.25 -4.46 2.32
C MET A 179 -17.10 -5.02 0.92
N MET A 180 -15.89 -5.45 0.58
CA MET A 180 -15.65 -6.22 -0.64
C MET A 180 -16.68 -7.35 -0.73
N LYS A 181 -17.32 -7.51 -1.88
CA LYS A 181 -18.29 -8.60 -2.12
C LYS A 181 -17.60 -9.96 -2.05
N THR A 182 -18.33 -10.96 -1.61
CA THR A 182 -17.80 -12.32 -1.47
C THR A 182 -17.29 -12.87 -2.79
N GLU A 183 -18.03 -12.67 -3.87
CA GLU A 183 -17.69 -13.09 -5.22
C GLU A 183 -16.39 -12.44 -5.72
N THR A 184 -16.20 -11.17 -5.38
CA THR A 184 -14.97 -10.42 -5.70
C THR A 184 -13.78 -10.97 -4.93
N ARG A 185 -13.97 -11.30 -3.67
CA ARG A 185 -12.94 -11.94 -2.83
C ARG A 185 -12.53 -13.28 -3.39
N GLU A 186 -13.50 -14.13 -3.74
CA GLU A 186 -13.25 -15.45 -4.33
C GLU A 186 -12.53 -15.36 -5.67
N TYR A 187 -12.92 -14.41 -6.52
CA TYR A 187 -12.23 -14.12 -7.78
C TYR A 187 -10.77 -13.77 -7.55
N LEU A 188 -10.47 -12.85 -6.62
CA LEU A 188 -9.10 -12.44 -6.33
C LEU A 188 -8.29 -13.56 -5.67
N GLN A 189 -8.90 -14.37 -4.82
CA GLN A 189 -8.27 -15.57 -4.26
C GLN A 189 -7.86 -16.54 -5.36
N HIS A 190 -8.77 -16.84 -6.28
CA HIS A 190 -8.47 -17.70 -7.43
C HIS A 190 -7.34 -17.14 -8.28
N LEU A 191 -7.35 -15.82 -8.53
CA LEU A 191 -6.34 -15.14 -9.34
C LEU A 191 -4.93 -15.26 -8.75
N PHE A 192 -4.78 -15.08 -7.42
CA PHE A 192 -3.47 -15.06 -6.77
C PHE A 192 -3.00 -16.44 -6.28
N LYS A 193 -3.89 -17.44 -6.17
CA LYS A 193 -3.61 -18.75 -5.57
C LYS A 193 -2.42 -19.46 -6.21
N ASN A 194 -2.33 -19.44 -7.53
CA ASN A 194 -1.33 -20.18 -8.28
C ASN A 194 0.11 -19.67 -8.06
N ASP A 195 0.27 -18.41 -7.68
CA ASP A 195 1.57 -17.79 -7.43
C ASP A 195 2.16 -18.13 -6.06
N LEU A 196 1.33 -18.58 -5.10
CA LEU A 196 1.74 -18.71 -3.71
C LEU A 196 2.84 -19.76 -3.46
N PRO A 197 2.83 -20.96 -4.10
CA PRO A 197 3.89 -21.94 -3.88
C PRO A 197 5.27 -21.42 -4.30
N GLU A 198 5.35 -20.76 -5.46
CA GLU A 198 6.61 -20.19 -5.94
C GLU A 198 7.01 -18.96 -5.12
N LEU A 199 6.03 -18.16 -4.69
CA LEU A 199 6.25 -17.02 -3.80
C LEU A 199 6.88 -17.47 -2.47
N GLU A 200 6.38 -18.54 -1.85
CA GLU A 200 6.99 -19.14 -0.64
C GLU A 200 8.41 -19.62 -0.88
N GLN A 201 8.65 -20.25 -2.03
CA GLN A 201 9.98 -20.73 -2.39
C GLN A 201 10.99 -19.59 -2.54
N LEU A 202 10.61 -18.51 -3.21
CA LEU A 202 11.49 -17.37 -3.45
C LEU A 202 11.74 -16.52 -2.20
N THR A 203 10.70 -16.28 -1.40
CA THR A 203 10.77 -15.38 -0.25
C THR A 203 11.16 -16.08 1.05
N LYS A 204 11.04 -17.41 1.12
CA LYS A 204 11.19 -18.25 2.33
C LYS A 204 10.18 -17.90 3.43
N LEU A 205 9.09 -17.20 3.07
CA LEU A 205 8.03 -16.84 4.00
C LEU A 205 6.90 -17.89 3.96
N PRO A 206 6.33 -18.29 5.11
CA PRO A 206 5.20 -19.23 5.15
C PRO A 206 3.88 -18.52 4.83
N VAL A 207 3.75 -17.99 3.60
CA VAL A 207 2.61 -17.13 3.23
C VAL A 207 1.29 -17.86 3.37
N ARG A 208 1.18 -19.14 3.00
CA ARG A 208 -0.06 -19.93 3.10
C ARG A 208 -0.49 -20.13 4.56
N THR A 209 0.43 -20.27 5.49
CA THR A 209 0.11 -20.36 6.92
C THR A 209 -0.58 -19.10 7.45
N TYR A 210 -0.21 -17.93 6.93
CA TYR A 210 -0.80 -16.65 7.34
C TYR A 210 -2.02 -16.27 6.51
N TRP A 211 -2.08 -16.67 5.23
CA TRP A 211 -3.17 -16.37 4.29
C TRP A 211 -4.05 -17.61 4.07
N LYS A 212 -4.62 -18.12 5.16
CA LYS A 212 -5.37 -19.39 5.22
C LYS A 212 -6.55 -19.50 4.26
N GLU A 213 -7.07 -18.39 3.80
CA GLU A 213 -8.17 -18.34 2.83
C GLU A 213 -7.82 -18.93 1.47
N PHE A 214 -6.53 -19.12 1.16
CA PHE A 214 -6.05 -19.77 -0.06
C PHE A 214 -5.88 -21.30 0.07
N GLU A 215 -6.09 -21.86 1.25
CA GLU A 215 -6.00 -23.32 1.49
C GLU A 215 -7.27 -24.07 1.08
N LYS A 216 -8.37 -23.35 0.77
CA LYS A 216 -9.67 -23.92 0.41
C LYS A 216 -9.76 -24.29 -1.08
#